data_a13038a0468487280abe156db5ab703c
#
_entry.id   a13038a0468487280abe156db5ab703c
#
_cell.length_a   1.000
_cell.length_b   1.000
_cell.length_c   1.000
_cell.angle_alpha   90.00
_cell.angle_beta   90.00
_cell.angle_gamma   90.00
#
_symmetry.space_group_name_H-M   'P 1'
#
loop_
_entity.id
_entity.type
_entity.pdbx_description
1 polymer ?
#
loop_
_entity_poly.entity_id
_entity_poly.type
_entity_poly.pdbx_seq_one_letter_code
_entity_poly.pdbx_strand_id
1 'polypeptide(L)'
;NDSAWASATGDYAGIVNLVSVLRGGAASTSPAKKFFKYMRPFRWSRKDASLAKVTILPSLTTMEKADPSNDGGYPSGHTNAAYLAAIAMAYSVPEQYSELMLRASELGYDRIVAGMHSCLDVIGGRMTSTAIAASNLYDGNNADAKKAAVQSGQKLTGNDSTVEEKSDYDAYQKDKDTYFYRMTYNLKEDSADTTKAVSVPKGAEALLESRYPYMDDTQIRYVLYSTAISSGYSVLDDAEGWGRLNLFEASNGY
;
A
#
# COMPACT_ATOMS: atom_id res chain seq x y z
N ASN A 1 7.92 1.14 -27.02
CA ASN A 1 6.80 1.90 -26.45
C ASN A 1 5.62 0.97 -26.21
N ASP A 2 5.62 0.31 -25.05
CA ASP A 2 4.71 -0.80 -24.76
C ASP A 2 3.41 -0.33 -24.07
N SER A 3 2.96 0.88 -24.39
CA SER A 3 1.68 1.40 -23.87
C SER A 3 0.45 0.68 -24.42
N ALA A 4 0.60 -0.14 -25.45
CA ALA A 4 -0.53 -0.86 -26.05
C ALA A 4 -1.14 -1.91 -25.12
N TRP A 5 -0.33 -2.60 -24.30
CA TRP A 5 -0.83 -3.58 -23.34
C TRP A 5 -1.61 -2.95 -22.18
N ALA A 6 -1.28 -1.71 -21.83
CA ALA A 6 -1.97 -0.93 -20.80
C ALA A 6 -3.19 -0.16 -21.34
N SER A 7 -3.64 -0.48 -22.55
CA SER A 7 -4.81 0.14 -23.17
C SER A 7 -6.09 -0.29 -22.46
N ALA A 8 -7.01 0.66 -22.28
CA ALA A 8 -8.35 0.39 -21.75
C ALA A 8 -9.22 -0.52 -22.63
N THR A 9 -8.75 -0.87 -23.85
CA THR A 9 -9.44 -1.75 -24.81
C THR A 9 -8.60 -2.98 -25.21
N GLY A 10 -7.40 -3.15 -24.61
CA GLY A 10 -6.52 -4.28 -24.88
C GLY A 10 -6.86 -5.55 -24.07
N ASP A 11 -6.07 -6.60 -24.26
CA ASP A 11 -6.26 -7.88 -23.58
C ASP A 11 -6.21 -7.79 -22.05
N TYR A 12 -5.49 -6.81 -21.53
CA TYR A 12 -5.33 -6.55 -20.10
C TYR A 12 -6.19 -5.37 -19.60
N ALA A 13 -7.20 -4.97 -20.37
CA ALA A 13 -8.10 -3.86 -20.05
C ALA A 13 -8.76 -4.01 -18.67
N GLY A 14 -9.06 -5.24 -18.25
CA GLY A 14 -9.63 -5.52 -16.92
C GLY A 14 -8.70 -5.06 -15.77
N ILE A 15 -7.40 -5.33 -15.88
CA ILE A 15 -6.40 -4.88 -14.88
C ILE A 15 -6.35 -3.34 -14.86
N VAL A 16 -6.26 -2.71 -16.03
CA VAL A 16 -6.20 -1.25 -16.17
C VAL A 16 -7.46 -0.60 -15.58
N ASN A 17 -8.62 -1.18 -15.86
CA ASN A 17 -9.89 -0.70 -15.31
C ASN A 17 -9.92 -0.81 -13.78
N LEU A 18 -9.51 -1.95 -13.20
CA LEU A 18 -9.49 -2.09 -11.74
C LEU A 18 -8.53 -1.10 -11.08
N VAL A 19 -7.34 -0.85 -11.67
CA VAL A 19 -6.43 0.22 -11.22
C VAL A 19 -7.16 1.57 -11.23
N SER A 20 -7.92 1.86 -12.27
CA SER A 20 -8.68 3.12 -12.40
C SER A 20 -9.80 3.22 -11.36
N VAL A 21 -10.51 2.12 -11.08
CA VAL A 21 -11.52 2.04 -10.02
C VAL A 21 -10.92 2.34 -8.65
N LEU A 22 -9.84 1.65 -8.27
CA LEU A 22 -9.20 1.86 -6.96
C LEU A 22 -8.58 3.26 -6.83
N ARG A 23 -8.14 3.86 -7.93
CA ARG A 23 -7.59 5.22 -7.98
C ARG A 23 -8.63 6.31 -8.27
N GLY A 24 -9.89 5.98 -8.22
CA GLY A 24 -11.01 6.91 -8.45
C GLY A 24 -11.14 8.00 -7.39
N GLY A 25 -12.26 8.73 -7.42
CA GLY A 25 -12.46 9.99 -6.67
C GLY A 25 -12.04 10.00 -5.20
N ALA A 26 -12.30 8.93 -4.45
CA ALA A 26 -11.92 8.80 -3.03
C ALA A 26 -10.39 8.65 -2.80
N ALA A 27 -9.62 8.34 -3.85
CA ALA A 27 -8.18 8.12 -3.75
C ALA A 27 -7.36 9.40 -3.60
N SER A 28 -7.98 10.58 -3.70
CA SER A 28 -7.27 11.86 -3.57
C SER A 28 -6.78 12.10 -2.15
N THR A 29 -5.48 12.31 -1.99
CA THR A 29 -4.88 12.72 -0.71
C THR A 29 -4.99 14.25 -0.45
N SER A 30 -5.50 15.02 -1.40
CA SER A 30 -5.56 16.49 -1.31
C SER A 30 -6.41 17.01 -0.15
N PRO A 31 -7.58 16.43 0.19
CA PRO A 31 -8.34 16.89 1.35
C PRO A 31 -7.57 16.71 2.67
N ALA A 32 -6.94 15.55 2.87
CA ALA A 32 -6.13 15.27 4.05
C ALA A 32 -4.92 16.21 4.14
N LYS A 33 -4.22 16.46 3.03
CA LYS A 33 -3.11 17.43 2.99
C LYS A 33 -3.54 18.83 3.40
N LYS A 34 -4.71 19.29 2.96
CA LYS A 34 -5.28 20.59 3.33
C LYS A 34 -5.67 20.64 4.82
N PHE A 35 -6.16 19.53 5.36
CA PHE A 35 -6.56 19.42 6.76
C PHE A 35 -5.35 19.42 7.70
N PHE A 36 -4.41 18.49 7.49
CA PHE A 36 -3.27 18.30 8.38
C PHE A 36 -2.20 19.39 8.23
N LYS A 37 -2.04 19.96 7.04
CA LYS A 37 -1.00 20.97 6.74
C LYS A 37 0.38 20.54 7.22
N TYR A 38 0.65 19.23 7.24
CA TYR A 38 1.89 18.68 7.73
C TYR A 38 3.05 19.01 6.79
N MET A 39 4.06 19.66 7.33
CA MET A 39 5.16 20.22 6.55
C MET A 39 6.08 19.12 6.01
N ARG A 40 6.52 19.27 4.77
CA ARG A 40 7.51 18.36 4.18
C ARG A 40 8.87 18.43 4.91
N PRO A 41 9.63 17.30 4.97
CA PRO A 41 10.87 17.21 5.73
C PRO A 41 11.92 18.26 5.35
N PHE A 42 12.09 18.57 4.07
CA PHE A 42 13.08 19.57 3.63
C PHE A 42 12.79 21.00 4.09
N ARG A 43 11.61 21.25 4.65
CA ARG A 43 11.23 22.54 5.22
C ARG A 43 11.43 22.61 6.73
N TRP A 44 11.65 21.48 7.40
CA TRP A 44 11.72 21.44 8.87
C TRP A 44 12.84 22.31 9.42
N SER A 45 14.08 22.14 8.91
CA SER A 45 15.22 22.95 9.35
C SER A 45 15.13 24.41 8.96
N ARG A 46 14.30 24.78 7.98
CA ARG A 46 14.02 26.18 7.65
C ARG A 46 13.10 26.84 8.69
N LYS A 47 12.24 26.05 9.35
CA LYS A 47 11.34 26.51 10.41
C LYS A 47 12.02 26.47 11.78
N ASP A 48 12.83 25.46 12.03
CA ASP A 48 13.56 25.23 13.27
C ASP A 48 14.97 24.72 12.95
N ALA A 49 15.97 25.57 13.17
CA ALA A 49 17.37 25.27 12.85
C ALA A 49 17.99 24.16 13.73
N SER A 50 17.33 23.75 14.81
CA SER A 50 17.75 22.61 15.64
C SER A 50 17.43 21.26 15.00
N LEU A 51 16.51 21.24 14.03
CA LEU A 51 16.13 20.02 13.33
C LEU A 51 17.12 19.65 12.23
N ALA A 52 17.28 18.34 12.01
CA ALA A 52 18.16 17.83 10.97
C ALA A 52 17.78 18.39 9.58
N LYS A 53 18.81 18.82 8.83
CA LYS A 53 18.63 19.29 7.46
C LYS A 53 18.37 18.12 6.54
N VAL A 54 17.20 18.11 5.91
CA VAL A 54 16.84 17.17 4.84
C VAL A 54 17.00 17.88 3.49
N THR A 55 17.76 17.27 2.60
CA THR A 55 18.00 17.81 1.25
C THR A 55 17.17 17.04 0.23
N ILE A 56 16.46 17.77 -0.64
CA ILE A 56 15.76 17.18 -1.77
C ILE A 56 16.79 16.77 -2.84
N LEU A 57 16.53 15.68 -3.55
CA LEU A 57 17.30 15.36 -4.76
C LEU A 57 17.29 16.54 -5.72
N PRO A 58 18.44 16.94 -6.30
CA PRO A 58 18.53 18.12 -7.19
C PRO A 58 17.52 18.14 -8.32
N SER A 59 17.24 16.98 -8.92
CA SER A 59 16.25 16.81 -9.99
C SER A 59 14.80 17.10 -9.56
N LEU A 60 14.51 17.12 -8.25
CA LEU A 60 13.18 17.34 -7.69
C LEU A 60 13.00 18.74 -7.08
N THR A 61 14.01 19.59 -7.12
CA THR A 61 13.92 20.95 -6.54
C THR A 61 12.85 21.80 -7.22
N THR A 62 12.58 21.57 -8.50
CA THR A 62 11.50 22.24 -9.25
C THR A 62 10.10 21.84 -8.79
N MET A 63 9.97 20.74 -8.04
CA MET A 63 8.71 20.28 -7.47
C MET A 63 8.38 20.95 -6.13
N GLU A 64 9.29 21.74 -5.59
CA GLU A 64 9.07 22.52 -4.38
C GLU A 64 8.09 23.67 -4.69
N LYS A 65 6.95 23.67 -4.01
CA LYS A 65 5.99 24.77 -4.16
C LYS A 65 6.49 26.02 -3.43
N ALA A 66 6.32 27.18 -4.05
CA ALA A 66 6.69 28.45 -3.45
C ALA A 66 5.93 28.73 -2.13
N ASP A 67 4.63 28.37 -2.10
CA ASP A 67 3.80 28.51 -0.90
C ASP A 67 3.80 27.22 -0.05
N PRO A 68 4.42 27.22 1.14
CA PRO A 68 4.45 26.08 2.03
C PRO A 68 3.08 25.60 2.51
N SER A 69 2.09 26.51 2.60
CA SER A 69 0.75 26.18 3.08
C SER A 69 0.00 25.24 2.13
N ASN A 70 0.37 25.25 0.87
CA ASN A 70 -0.19 24.42 -0.19
C ASN A 70 0.69 23.20 -0.53
N ASP A 71 1.74 22.93 0.27
CA ASP A 71 2.71 21.85 0.05
C ASP A 71 2.74 20.82 1.19
N GLY A 72 1.56 20.36 1.59
CA GLY A 72 1.44 19.35 2.65
C GLY A 72 2.12 18.02 2.28
N GLY A 73 2.86 17.44 3.24
CA GLY A 73 3.50 16.14 3.12
C GLY A 73 2.53 14.97 3.34
N TYR A 74 1.74 15.05 4.39
CA TYR A 74 0.92 13.93 4.88
C TYR A 74 -0.50 13.93 4.31
N PRO A 75 -1.01 12.75 3.87
CA PRO A 75 -0.28 11.53 3.57
C PRO A 75 0.42 11.62 2.20
N SER A 76 1.41 10.72 1.94
CA SER A 76 2.11 10.67 0.66
C SER A 76 1.18 10.22 -0.47
N GLY A 77 0.95 11.12 -1.45
CA GLY A 77 0.11 10.81 -2.62
C GLY A 77 0.75 9.79 -3.57
N HIS A 78 2.08 9.79 -3.71
CA HIS A 78 2.78 8.79 -4.53
C HIS A 78 2.72 7.41 -3.89
N THR A 79 2.92 7.29 -2.58
CA THR A 79 2.77 6.03 -1.86
C THR A 79 1.33 5.51 -1.97
N ASN A 80 0.34 6.37 -1.75
CA ASN A 80 -1.06 6.01 -1.91
C ASN A 80 -1.36 5.47 -3.32
N ALA A 81 -0.90 6.17 -4.36
CA ALA A 81 -1.10 5.75 -5.75
C ALA A 81 -0.38 4.43 -6.07
N ALA A 82 0.83 4.22 -5.55
CA ALA A 82 1.61 3.00 -5.74
C ALA A 82 0.90 1.78 -5.13
N TYR A 83 0.45 1.90 -3.88
CA TYR A 83 -0.27 0.80 -3.22
C TYR A 83 -1.63 0.52 -3.85
N LEU A 84 -2.40 1.54 -4.26
CA LEU A 84 -3.68 1.31 -4.95
C LEU A 84 -3.48 0.57 -6.28
N ALA A 85 -2.47 0.95 -7.05
CA ALA A 85 -2.13 0.26 -8.29
C ALA A 85 -1.65 -1.17 -8.03
N ALA A 86 -0.75 -1.35 -7.04
CA ALA A 86 -0.22 -2.66 -6.69
C ALA A 86 -1.30 -3.61 -6.16
N ILE A 87 -2.24 -3.13 -5.33
CA ILE A 87 -3.36 -3.95 -4.83
C ILE A 87 -4.27 -4.36 -5.99
N ALA A 88 -4.59 -3.45 -6.92
CA ALA A 88 -5.40 -3.80 -8.10
C ALA A 88 -4.71 -4.84 -8.98
N MET A 89 -3.41 -4.72 -9.19
CA MET A 89 -2.61 -5.69 -9.95
C MET A 89 -2.52 -7.03 -9.19
N ALA A 90 -2.28 -6.99 -7.88
CA ALA A 90 -2.23 -8.17 -7.02
C ALA A 90 -3.57 -8.92 -6.96
N TYR A 91 -4.67 -8.18 -6.94
CA TYR A 91 -6.01 -8.77 -7.06
C TYR A 91 -6.20 -9.50 -8.39
N SER A 92 -5.64 -8.96 -9.47
CA SER A 92 -5.75 -9.52 -10.83
C SER A 92 -4.80 -10.70 -11.05
N VAL A 93 -3.62 -10.70 -10.41
CA VAL A 93 -2.55 -11.72 -10.52
C VAL A 93 -2.14 -12.12 -9.10
N PRO A 94 -3.02 -12.89 -8.40
CA PRO A 94 -2.89 -13.12 -6.95
C PRO A 94 -1.65 -13.92 -6.54
N GLU A 95 -1.04 -14.67 -7.45
CA GLU A 95 0.23 -15.36 -7.24
C GLU A 95 1.41 -14.39 -7.04
N GLN A 96 1.31 -13.15 -7.52
CA GLN A 96 2.33 -12.11 -7.39
C GLN A 96 2.03 -11.11 -6.26
N TYR A 97 1.11 -11.44 -5.37
CA TYR A 97 0.60 -10.46 -4.39
C TYR A 97 1.70 -9.89 -3.49
N SER A 98 2.51 -10.74 -2.88
CA SER A 98 3.58 -10.33 -1.96
C SER A 98 4.65 -9.48 -2.67
N GLU A 99 5.06 -9.85 -3.87
CA GLU A 99 6.03 -9.08 -4.67
C GLU A 99 5.49 -7.69 -5.01
N LEU A 100 4.22 -7.60 -5.38
CA LEU A 100 3.60 -6.32 -5.69
C LEU A 100 3.48 -5.43 -4.45
N MET A 101 3.23 -6.00 -3.27
CA MET A 101 3.27 -5.25 -2.00
C MET A 101 4.68 -4.78 -1.67
N LEU A 102 5.68 -5.63 -1.85
CA LEU A 102 7.09 -5.27 -1.67
C LEU A 102 7.48 -4.11 -2.59
N ARG A 103 7.09 -4.19 -3.87
CA ARG A 103 7.35 -3.14 -4.86
C ARG A 103 6.65 -1.82 -4.51
N ALA A 104 5.41 -1.86 -4.06
CA ALA A 104 4.69 -0.67 -3.61
C ALA A 104 5.39 -0.01 -2.41
N SER A 105 5.91 -0.82 -1.48
CA SER A 105 6.67 -0.34 -0.32
C SER A 105 7.98 0.34 -0.73
N GLU A 106 8.66 -0.17 -1.76
CA GLU A 106 9.87 0.43 -2.33
C GLU A 106 9.58 1.81 -2.91
N LEU A 107 8.53 1.94 -3.72
CA LEU A 107 8.11 3.24 -4.27
C LEU A 107 7.77 4.26 -3.17
N GLY A 108 7.22 3.81 -2.05
CA GLY A 108 7.02 4.63 -0.86
C GLY A 108 8.34 5.06 -0.23
N TYR A 109 9.27 4.12 -0.04
CA TYR A 109 10.59 4.37 0.51
C TYR A 109 11.42 5.35 -0.33
N ASP A 110 11.33 5.25 -1.65
CA ASP A 110 11.99 6.18 -2.57
C ASP A 110 11.59 7.64 -2.34
N ARG A 111 10.37 7.88 -1.83
CA ARG A 111 9.92 9.24 -1.49
C ARG A 111 10.63 9.80 -0.27
N ILE A 112 11.07 8.94 0.66
CA ILE A 112 11.88 9.32 1.82
C ILE A 112 13.32 9.60 1.36
N VAL A 113 13.89 8.68 0.58
CA VAL A 113 15.26 8.82 0.03
C VAL A 113 15.38 10.09 -0.81
N ALA A 114 14.33 10.42 -1.56
CA ALA A 114 14.26 11.65 -2.35
C ALA A 114 14.14 12.94 -1.50
N GLY A 115 14.00 12.86 -0.18
CA GLY A 115 13.81 14.01 0.71
C GLY A 115 12.43 14.67 0.61
N MET A 116 11.48 14.05 -0.09
CA MET A 116 10.16 14.64 -0.38
C MET A 116 9.11 14.32 0.68
N HIS A 117 9.27 13.22 1.42
CA HIS A 117 8.31 12.75 2.42
C HIS A 117 9.02 12.19 3.66
N SER A 118 8.37 12.29 4.80
CA SER A 118 8.76 11.59 6.03
C SER A 118 8.26 10.15 6.03
N CYS A 119 8.78 9.33 6.96
CA CYS A 119 8.25 7.99 7.17
C CYS A 119 6.75 8.01 7.54
N LEU A 120 6.30 8.99 8.33
CA LEU A 120 4.89 9.14 8.68
C LEU A 120 4.02 9.44 7.46
N ASP A 121 4.50 10.27 6.53
CA ASP A 121 3.78 10.55 5.28
C ASP A 121 3.56 9.27 4.46
N VAL A 122 4.59 8.42 4.40
CA VAL A 122 4.58 7.16 3.66
C VAL A 122 3.68 6.13 4.34
N ILE A 123 3.78 5.98 5.67
CA ILE A 123 2.89 5.14 6.46
C ILE A 123 1.43 5.56 6.23
N GLY A 124 1.13 6.85 6.36
CA GLY A 124 -0.23 7.38 6.12
C GLY A 124 -0.72 7.12 4.70
N GLY A 125 0.17 7.20 3.69
CA GLY A 125 -0.14 6.86 2.31
C GLY A 125 -0.53 5.39 2.13
N ARG A 126 0.19 4.46 2.77
CA ARG A 126 -0.12 3.02 2.79
C ARG A 126 -1.45 2.75 3.50
N MET A 127 -1.65 3.27 4.70
CA MET A 127 -2.89 3.08 5.47
C MET A 127 -4.12 3.55 4.68
N THR A 128 -4.05 4.76 4.14
CA THR A 128 -5.12 5.34 3.32
C THR A 128 -5.43 4.48 2.09
N SER A 129 -4.40 4.03 1.37
CA SER A 129 -4.61 3.19 0.17
C SER A 129 -5.20 1.83 0.51
N THR A 130 -4.81 1.21 1.63
CA THR A 130 -5.36 -0.07 2.09
C THR A 130 -6.86 0.05 2.38
N ALA A 131 -7.27 1.10 3.09
CA ALA A 131 -8.68 1.36 3.39
C ALA A 131 -9.50 1.65 2.13
N ILE A 132 -8.98 2.48 1.22
CA ILE A 132 -9.64 2.82 -0.05
C ILE A 132 -9.78 1.59 -0.94
N ALA A 133 -8.72 0.78 -1.07
CA ALA A 133 -8.76 -0.44 -1.87
C ALA A 133 -9.79 -1.44 -1.31
N ALA A 134 -9.77 -1.67 0.01
CA ALA A 134 -10.74 -2.54 0.66
C ALA A 134 -12.18 -2.08 0.41
N SER A 135 -12.46 -0.78 0.58
CA SER A 135 -13.79 -0.21 0.35
C SER A 135 -14.27 -0.42 -1.09
N ASN A 136 -13.40 -0.16 -2.08
CA ASN A 136 -13.76 -0.35 -3.49
C ASN A 136 -13.91 -1.83 -3.86
N LEU A 137 -13.06 -2.71 -3.33
CA LEU A 137 -13.15 -4.16 -3.60
C LEU A 137 -14.37 -4.79 -2.90
N TYR A 138 -14.75 -4.28 -1.74
CA TYR A 138 -15.95 -4.72 -1.01
C TYR A 138 -17.25 -4.21 -1.65
N ASP A 139 -17.21 -3.12 -2.40
CA ASP A 139 -18.39 -2.56 -3.06
C ASP A 139 -18.88 -3.50 -4.18
N GLY A 140 -20.10 -4.03 -4.04
CA GLY A 140 -20.75 -4.90 -5.02
C GLY A 140 -20.92 -4.25 -6.40
N ASN A 141 -20.94 -2.93 -6.51
CA ASN A 141 -21.00 -2.23 -7.79
C ASN A 141 -19.73 -2.45 -8.64
N ASN A 142 -18.62 -2.87 -8.03
CA ASN A 142 -17.36 -3.14 -8.70
C ASN A 142 -17.17 -4.63 -9.07
N ALA A 143 -18.21 -5.49 -8.89
CA ALA A 143 -18.11 -6.93 -9.14
C ALA A 143 -17.66 -7.26 -10.57
N ASP A 144 -18.19 -6.57 -11.58
CA ASP A 144 -17.82 -6.80 -12.98
C ASP A 144 -16.37 -6.37 -13.26
N ALA A 145 -15.92 -5.27 -12.66
CA ALA A 145 -14.54 -4.80 -12.79
C ALA A 145 -13.56 -5.80 -12.15
N LYS A 146 -13.87 -6.33 -10.97
CA LYS A 146 -13.11 -7.38 -10.29
C LYS A 146 -12.99 -8.64 -11.14
N LYS A 147 -14.13 -9.13 -11.67
CA LYS A 147 -14.16 -10.31 -12.53
C LYS A 147 -13.32 -10.12 -13.80
N ALA A 148 -13.47 -8.98 -14.48
CA ALA A 148 -12.69 -8.67 -15.68
C ALA A 148 -11.20 -8.57 -15.39
N ALA A 149 -10.82 -8.05 -14.22
CA ALA A 149 -9.42 -7.94 -13.79
C ALA A 149 -8.79 -9.34 -13.59
N VAL A 150 -9.46 -10.25 -12.89
CA VAL A 150 -8.99 -11.63 -12.71
C VAL A 150 -8.87 -12.36 -14.05
N GLN A 151 -9.86 -12.21 -14.96
CA GLN A 151 -9.79 -12.80 -16.29
C GLN A 151 -8.59 -12.25 -17.11
N SER A 152 -8.31 -10.97 -17.01
CA SER A 152 -7.13 -10.36 -17.65
C SER A 152 -5.83 -10.85 -17.03
N GLY A 153 -5.79 -11.06 -15.71
CA GLY A 153 -4.66 -11.66 -15.00
C GLY A 153 -4.37 -13.07 -15.46
N GLN A 154 -5.40 -13.91 -15.56
CA GLN A 154 -5.28 -15.29 -16.08
C GLN A 154 -4.73 -15.33 -17.51
N LYS A 155 -5.14 -14.39 -18.37
CA LYS A 155 -4.56 -14.26 -19.72
C LYS A 155 -3.07 -13.88 -19.67
N LEU A 156 -2.70 -13.00 -18.75
CA LEU A 156 -1.31 -12.53 -18.59
C LEU A 156 -0.38 -13.66 -18.15
N THR A 157 -0.84 -14.52 -17.24
CA THR A 157 -0.07 -15.65 -16.71
C THR A 157 -0.23 -16.95 -17.53
N GLY A 158 -1.01 -16.92 -18.61
CA GLY A 158 -1.26 -18.09 -19.45
C GLY A 158 -2.11 -19.17 -18.78
N ASN A 159 -2.95 -18.81 -17.82
CA ASN A 159 -3.69 -19.69 -16.91
C ASN A 159 -2.76 -20.60 -16.06
N ASP A 160 -1.46 -20.32 -16.06
CA ASP A 160 -0.53 -20.98 -15.17
C ASP A 160 -0.68 -20.37 -13.78
N SER A 161 -1.57 -20.96 -13.00
CA SER A 161 -1.76 -20.62 -11.59
C SER A 161 -0.79 -21.39 -10.69
N THR A 162 0.21 -22.03 -11.28
CA THR A 162 1.31 -22.57 -10.48
C THR A 162 2.02 -21.38 -9.86
N VAL A 163 1.68 -21.11 -8.62
CA VAL A 163 2.54 -20.37 -7.71
C VAL A 163 3.87 -21.11 -7.77
N GLU A 164 4.86 -20.54 -8.46
CA GLU A 164 6.22 -20.99 -8.23
C GLU A 164 6.43 -20.76 -6.73
N GLU A 165 6.36 -21.85 -5.98
CA GLU A 165 6.86 -21.83 -4.61
C GLU A 165 8.26 -21.26 -4.73
N LYS A 166 8.47 -20.04 -4.23
CA LYS A 166 9.81 -19.52 -4.06
C LYS A 166 10.52 -20.52 -3.16
N SER A 167 11.24 -21.42 -3.76
CA SER A 167 12.04 -22.44 -3.07
C SER A 167 13.19 -21.81 -2.27
N ASP A 168 13.39 -20.50 -2.39
CA ASP A 168 14.42 -19.74 -1.68
C ASP A 168 13.80 -19.08 -0.43
N TYR A 169 13.80 -19.86 0.66
CA TYR A 169 13.38 -19.38 1.99
C TYR A 169 14.20 -18.16 2.44
N ASP A 170 15.49 -18.08 2.14
CA ASP A 170 16.35 -16.97 2.54
C ASP A 170 15.98 -15.68 1.80
N ALA A 171 15.65 -15.77 0.51
CA ALA A 171 15.16 -14.64 -0.27
C ALA A 171 13.82 -14.14 0.30
N TYR A 172 12.89 -15.04 0.62
CA TYR A 172 11.62 -14.68 1.23
C TYR A 172 11.81 -13.99 2.59
N GLN A 173 12.67 -14.51 3.46
CA GLN A 173 12.93 -13.87 4.77
C GLN A 173 13.51 -12.46 4.60
N LYS A 174 14.42 -12.27 3.67
CA LYS A 174 14.96 -10.95 3.35
C LYS A 174 13.89 -9.97 2.87
N ASP A 175 12.97 -10.42 2.03
CA ASP A 175 11.88 -9.61 1.51
C ASP A 175 10.87 -9.27 2.63
N LYS A 176 10.56 -10.23 3.50
CA LYS A 176 9.75 -10.06 4.71
C LYS A 176 10.34 -8.99 5.64
N ASP A 177 11.64 -9.11 5.96
CA ASP A 177 12.34 -8.15 6.82
C ASP A 177 12.37 -6.76 6.18
N THR A 178 12.57 -6.69 4.86
CA THR A 178 12.56 -5.44 4.10
C THR A 178 11.18 -4.80 4.12
N TYR A 179 10.13 -5.58 3.92
CA TYR A 179 8.75 -5.07 3.97
C TYR A 179 8.38 -4.61 5.38
N PHE A 180 8.71 -5.40 6.40
CA PHE A 180 8.50 -5.04 7.80
C PHE A 180 9.22 -3.73 8.17
N TYR A 181 10.49 -3.59 7.78
CA TYR A 181 11.22 -2.34 7.94
C TYR A 181 10.48 -1.16 7.30
N ARG A 182 9.97 -1.31 6.08
CA ARG A 182 9.22 -0.27 5.35
C ARG A 182 7.80 -0.04 5.89
N MET A 183 7.27 -0.93 6.70
CA MET A 183 6.05 -0.69 7.46
C MET A 183 6.31 0.14 8.72
N THR A 184 7.45 -0.05 9.38
CA THR A 184 7.76 0.50 10.70
C THR A 184 8.82 1.61 10.68
N TYR A 185 9.72 1.62 9.69
CA TYR A 185 10.85 2.56 9.57
C TYR A 185 11.66 2.71 10.86
N ASN A 186 11.91 1.60 11.57
CA ASN A 186 12.58 1.58 12.88
C ASN A 186 11.91 2.47 13.95
N LEU A 187 10.61 2.72 13.82
CA LEU A 187 9.86 3.31 14.92
C LEU A 187 10.01 2.40 16.14
N LYS A 188 10.18 3.03 17.30
CA LYS A 188 10.32 2.28 18.54
C LYS A 188 9.01 1.57 18.88
N GLU A 189 9.10 0.26 19.11
CA GLU A 189 8.00 -0.52 19.68
C GLU A 189 7.88 -0.23 21.18
N ASP A 190 6.68 0.04 21.66
CA ASP A 190 6.39 0.09 23.09
C ASP A 190 6.11 -1.33 23.59
N SER A 191 7.07 -1.89 24.31
CA SER A 191 6.99 -3.24 24.86
C SER A 191 5.87 -3.44 25.88
N ALA A 192 5.30 -2.37 26.41
CA ALA A 192 4.18 -2.43 27.36
C ALA A 192 2.82 -2.67 26.68
N ASP A 193 2.69 -2.43 25.37
CA ASP A 193 1.42 -2.52 24.62
C ASP A 193 1.49 -3.47 23.40
N THR A 194 2.18 -4.60 23.53
CA THR A 194 2.37 -5.54 22.40
C THR A 194 1.24 -6.57 22.23
N THR A 195 0.30 -6.62 23.16
CA THR A 195 -0.67 -7.74 23.30
C THR A 195 -2.08 -7.40 22.84
N LYS A 196 -2.36 -6.17 22.46
CA LYS A 196 -3.68 -5.76 22.00
C LYS A 196 -4.00 -6.41 20.64
N ALA A 197 -5.08 -7.18 20.61
CA ALA A 197 -5.57 -7.79 19.38
C ALA A 197 -5.90 -6.71 18.32
N VAL A 198 -5.56 -6.98 17.06
CA VAL A 198 -5.97 -6.09 15.97
C VAL A 198 -7.49 -6.22 15.75
N SER A 199 -8.15 -5.10 15.56
CA SER A 199 -9.51 -5.08 15.01
C SER A 199 -9.39 -5.08 13.49
N VAL A 200 -9.66 -6.23 12.84
CA VAL A 200 -9.69 -6.29 11.38
C VAL A 200 -10.90 -5.50 10.88
N PRO A 201 -10.72 -4.42 10.09
CA PRO A 201 -11.83 -3.61 9.63
C PRO A 201 -12.81 -4.41 8.76
N LYS A 202 -14.11 -4.05 8.82
CA LYS A 202 -15.11 -4.65 7.93
C LYS A 202 -14.78 -4.33 6.47
N GLY A 203 -14.86 -5.34 5.60
CA GLY A 203 -14.52 -5.22 4.19
C GLY A 203 -13.03 -5.45 3.87
N ALA A 204 -12.16 -5.57 4.89
CA ALA A 204 -10.74 -5.86 4.66
C ALA A 204 -10.53 -7.23 4.01
N GLU A 205 -11.43 -8.19 4.23
CA GLU A 205 -11.43 -9.50 3.58
C GLU A 205 -11.40 -9.43 2.06
N ALA A 206 -12.03 -8.42 1.46
CA ALA A 206 -12.06 -8.22 0.02
C ALA A 206 -10.67 -7.99 -0.60
N LEU A 207 -9.68 -7.55 0.20
CA LEU A 207 -8.30 -7.38 -0.26
C LEU A 207 -7.66 -8.70 -0.71
N LEU A 208 -8.06 -9.83 -0.12
CA LEU A 208 -7.43 -11.14 -0.33
C LEU A 208 -8.38 -12.19 -0.94
N GLU A 209 -9.62 -11.84 -1.29
CA GLU A 209 -10.59 -12.81 -1.82
C GLU A 209 -10.12 -13.48 -3.13
N SER A 210 -9.40 -12.77 -3.99
CA SER A 210 -8.82 -13.36 -5.20
C SER A 210 -7.60 -14.24 -4.92
N ARG A 211 -6.87 -13.96 -3.82
CA ARG A 211 -5.72 -14.75 -3.39
C ARG A 211 -6.14 -16.08 -2.76
N TYR A 212 -7.26 -16.07 -2.04
CA TYR A 212 -7.79 -17.23 -1.32
C TYR A 212 -9.24 -17.53 -1.72
N PRO A 213 -9.49 -17.87 -3.00
CA PRO A 213 -10.86 -18.09 -3.50
C PRO A 213 -11.58 -19.29 -2.86
N TYR A 214 -10.85 -20.11 -2.10
CA TYR A 214 -11.35 -21.27 -1.37
C TYR A 214 -11.66 -20.99 0.12
N MET A 215 -11.34 -19.79 0.61
CA MET A 215 -11.63 -19.35 1.98
C MET A 215 -12.90 -18.52 2.03
N ASP A 216 -13.64 -18.62 3.14
CA ASP A 216 -14.71 -17.68 3.45
C ASP A 216 -14.17 -16.39 4.08
N ASP A 217 -15.04 -15.39 4.20
CA ASP A 217 -14.67 -14.09 4.77
C ASP A 217 -14.08 -14.20 6.18
N THR A 218 -14.58 -15.11 7.00
CA THR A 218 -14.10 -15.33 8.38
C THR A 218 -12.68 -15.85 8.37
N GLN A 219 -12.39 -16.80 7.47
CA GLN A 219 -11.06 -17.37 7.32
C GLN A 219 -10.05 -16.33 6.83
N ILE A 220 -10.44 -15.52 5.82
CA ILE A 220 -9.58 -14.43 5.31
C ILE A 220 -9.34 -13.38 6.41
N ARG A 221 -10.36 -13.03 7.18
CA ARG A 221 -10.21 -12.12 8.33
C ARG A 221 -9.27 -12.67 9.39
N TYR A 222 -9.27 -13.99 9.60
CA TYR A 222 -8.32 -14.63 10.51
C TYR A 222 -6.88 -14.57 9.99
N VAL A 223 -6.67 -14.72 8.67
CA VAL A 223 -5.35 -14.51 8.04
C VAL A 223 -4.85 -13.08 8.28
N LEU A 224 -5.70 -12.07 8.03
CA LEU A 224 -5.36 -10.67 8.29
C LEU A 224 -5.07 -10.40 9.78
N TYR A 225 -5.82 -11.03 10.67
CA TYR A 225 -5.62 -10.93 12.12
C TYR A 225 -4.28 -11.54 12.56
N SER A 226 -3.99 -12.77 12.10
CA SER A 226 -2.82 -13.53 12.55
C SER A 226 -1.49 -13.00 12.02
N THR A 227 -1.52 -12.25 10.93
CA THR A 227 -0.34 -11.65 10.28
C THR A 227 -0.18 -10.15 10.57
N ALA A 228 -1.07 -9.57 11.36
CA ALA A 228 -1.02 -8.16 11.71
C ALA A 228 0.21 -7.81 12.55
N ILE A 229 0.70 -6.59 12.38
CA ILE A 229 1.81 -6.04 13.17
C ILE A 229 1.38 -5.79 14.61
N SER A 230 2.32 -5.90 15.54
CA SER A 230 2.16 -5.64 16.99
C SER A 230 1.52 -4.28 17.28
N SER A 231 0.67 -4.21 18.30
CA SER A 231 0.11 -2.96 18.85
C SER A 231 1.16 -2.04 19.46
N GLY A 232 2.35 -2.55 19.76
CA GLY A 232 3.45 -1.75 20.29
C GLY A 232 3.93 -0.64 19.34
N TYR A 233 3.61 -0.73 18.05
CA TYR A 233 3.84 0.36 17.09
C TYR A 233 2.64 1.31 17.07
N SER A 234 2.57 2.24 18.04
CA SER A 234 1.42 3.13 18.26
C SER A 234 1.00 3.94 17.03
N VAL A 235 1.94 4.28 16.13
CA VAL A 235 1.65 4.96 14.86
C VAL A 235 0.84 4.09 13.90
N LEU A 236 0.94 2.76 14.03
CA LEU A 236 0.25 1.78 13.19
C LEU A 236 -1.04 1.28 13.85
N ASP A 237 -1.16 1.43 15.18
CA ASP A 237 -2.34 0.99 15.95
C ASP A 237 -3.43 2.06 15.94
N ASP A 238 -3.94 2.37 14.74
CA ASP A 238 -5.07 3.29 14.59
C ASP A 238 -6.37 2.67 15.11
N ALA A 239 -7.37 3.53 15.36
CA ALA A 239 -8.65 3.11 15.92
C ALA A 239 -9.44 2.15 15.01
N GLU A 240 -9.15 2.15 13.71
CA GLU A 240 -9.85 1.35 12.70
C GLU A 240 -9.12 0.04 12.36
N GLY A 241 -7.81 -0.05 12.65
CA GLY A 241 -6.99 -1.24 12.45
C GLY A 241 -6.28 -1.34 11.09
N TRP A 242 -6.42 -0.36 10.20
CA TRP A 242 -5.81 -0.39 8.86
C TRP A 242 -4.29 -0.37 8.88
N GLY A 243 -3.69 0.32 9.85
CA GLY A 243 -2.24 0.50 9.94
C GLY A 243 -1.47 -0.77 10.22
N ARG A 244 -2.08 -1.70 10.96
CA ARG A 244 -1.45 -2.94 11.40
C ARG A 244 -1.58 -4.09 10.40
N LEU A 245 -2.42 -3.97 9.36
CA LEU A 245 -2.57 -5.02 8.35
C LEU A 245 -1.29 -5.16 7.52
N ASN A 246 -0.72 -6.37 7.52
CA ASN A 246 0.49 -6.73 6.78
C ASN A 246 0.12 -7.56 5.55
N LEU A 247 -0.19 -6.89 4.44
CA LEU A 247 -0.64 -7.55 3.22
C LEU A 247 0.43 -8.40 2.54
N PHE A 248 1.72 -8.10 2.76
CA PHE A 248 2.81 -8.93 2.25
C PHE A 248 2.77 -10.33 2.88
N GLU A 249 2.69 -10.39 4.21
CA GLU A 249 2.68 -11.65 4.95
C GLU A 249 1.34 -12.36 4.83
N ALA A 250 0.23 -11.61 4.87
CA ALA A 250 -1.12 -12.15 4.72
C ALA A 250 -1.36 -12.79 3.35
N SER A 251 -0.64 -12.40 2.30
CA SER A 251 -0.79 -12.94 0.95
C SER A 251 0.21 -14.04 0.57
N ASN A 252 1.08 -14.43 1.50
CA ASN A 252 2.18 -15.37 1.21
C ASN A 252 1.74 -16.83 1.00
N GLY A 253 0.51 -17.14 1.27
CA GLY A 253 -0.04 -18.50 1.19
C GLY A 253 -0.13 -19.18 2.55
N TYR A 254 -1.22 -19.90 2.73
CA TYR A 254 -1.52 -20.75 3.89
C TYR A 254 -1.85 -22.15 3.40
#